data_db2bb354f01fc6974f6abff8d9125a36
#
_entry.id   db2bb354f01fc6974f6abff8d9125a36
#
_cell.length_a   1.000
_cell.length_b   1.000
_cell.length_c   1.000
_cell.angle_alpha   90.00
_cell.angle_beta   90.00
_cell.angle_gamma   90.00
#
_symmetry.space_group_name_H-M   'P 1'
#
loop_
_entity.id
_entity.type
_entity.pdbx_description
1 polymer ?
#
loop_
_entity_poly.entity_id
_entity_poly.type
_entity_poly.pdbx_seq_one_letter_code
_entity_poly.pdbx_strand_id
1 'polypeptide(L)'
;PRCCRCRRGASARRWRSRRAPWPRRWCSSAPPPSSRRPPCPTSSSPSQNPPPPPSLPPPPPPRSPVGGGARVTNWDAKRAAWLRSRGLSPGSASVASRVVMVSGSQPEPCRAPGGDHLLLHFLKNKLDYCRLHPNVELLYNTAHLEPRMVAYWAKLPAVRAAMLAHPDAEWVWWVDADAVLTDMDFALPLDRYDAEGHNLVVYGWEKEVYERRSWVGLNAGVFLVRNCQWSLDLIDAWAAMGPASPAYARWGRTVKKELAGKPNAESDDQSALVYLLSEHPDTWGNATFLETAYYFQGYWAEVVDRLDGVARRDGGGQAGWRRPFVTHFTGCNPCGGERNPAYSAASCRDGMRRALAFADDQVLRAYGFRHAAPLSDTVRPLPFGHP
;
A
#
# COMPACT_ATOMS: atom_id res chain seq x y z
N PRO A 1 -4.73 -4.45 -62.38
CA PRO A 1 -4.91 -3.20 -63.03
C PRO A 1 -5.80 -2.25 -62.23
N ARG A 2 -5.31 -1.03 -62.19
CA ARG A 2 -5.98 0.24 -61.87
C ARG A 2 -6.47 0.43 -60.43
N CYS A 3 -5.76 1.20 -59.63
CA CYS A 3 -5.71 2.67 -59.53
C CYS A 3 -7.11 3.34 -59.45
N CYS A 4 -7.37 3.92 -58.26
CA CYS A 4 -7.98 5.24 -58.18
C CYS A 4 -7.57 5.94 -56.87
N ARG A 5 -6.90 7.09 -57.02
CA ARG A 5 -6.65 8.15 -55.99
C ARG A 5 -7.89 9.02 -55.86
N CYS A 6 -8.13 9.55 -54.67
CA CYS A 6 -8.64 10.91 -54.43
C CYS A 6 -8.46 11.25 -52.95
N ARG A 7 -7.64 12.17 -52.60
CA ARG A 7 -7.64 13.63 -52.44
C ARG A 7 -8.32 14.09 -51.13
N ARG A 8 -7.50 14.61 -50.27
CA ARG A 8 -7.47 15.75 -49.36
C ARG A 8 -8.80 16.48 -49.06
N GLY A 9 -9.01 16.78 -47.78
CA GLY A 9 -9.89 17.83 -47.29
C GLY A 9 -9.65 18.13 -45.82
N ALA A 10 -8.83 19.14 -45.55
CA ALA A 10 -8.62 19.69 -44.22
C ALA A 10 -9.75 20.65 -43.84
N SER A 11 -10.25 20.63 -42.62
CA SER A 11 -10.82 21.82 -42.00
C SER A 11 -10.63 21.79 -40.50
N ALA A 12 -9.69 22.60 -40.05
CA ALA A 12 -9.52 23.00 -38.67
C ALA A 12 -10.70 23.92 -38.25
N ARG A 13 -11.41 23.60 -37.21
CA ARG A 13 -12.29 24.55 -36.51
C ARG A 13 -11.67 24.93 -35.18
N ARG A 14 -11.18 26.17 -35.12
CA ARG A 14 -10.76 26.88 -33.92
C ARG A 14 -11.99 27.17 -33.05
N TRP A 15 -11.97 26.73 -31.79
CA TRP A 15 -12.84 27.24 -30.76
C TRP A 15 -12.20 28.46 -30.09
N ARG A 16 -12.84 29.61 -30.23
CA ARG A 16 -12.48 30.84 -29.50
C ARG A 16 -13.22 30.83 -28.16
N SER A 17 -12.44 30.94 -27.10
CA SER A 17 -12.96 31.23 -25.75
C SER A 17 -13.45 32.67 -25.66
N ARG A 18 -14.69 32.85 -25.28
CA ARG A 18 -15.22 34.17 -24.88
C ARG A 18 -15.08 34.32 -23.39
N ARG A 19 -14.30 35.29 -22.96
CA ARG A 19 -14.23 35.77 -21.58
C ARG A 19 -15.37 36.81 -21.39
N ALA A 20 -16.14 36.68 -20.32
CA ALA A 20 -17.04 37.71 -19.82
C ALA A 20 -16.38 38.42 -18.62
N PRO A 21 -16.49 39.76 -18.50
CA PRO A 21 -15.90 40.52 -17.42
C PRO A 21 -16.87 40.68 -16.24
N TRP A 22 -16.35 40.57 -15.04
CA TRP A 22 -17.06 40.90 -13.80
C TRP A 22 -16.86 42.38 -13.42
N PRO A 23 -17.86 43.12 -12.95
CA PRO A 23 -17.73 44.52 -12.57
C PRO A 23 -17.15 44.70 -11.16
N ARG A 24 -16.18 45.57 -11.06
CA ARG A 24 -15.66 46.09 -9.79
C ARG A 24 -16.64 47.08 -9.21
N ARG A 25 -17.07 46.90 -7.95
CA ARG A 25 -17.66 47.97 -7.14
C ARG A 25 -16.67 48.40 -6.06
N TRP A 26 -16.31 49.65 -6.11
CA TRP A 26 -15.64 50.38 -5.07
C TRP A 26 -16.68 50.84 -4.03
N CYS A 27 -16.37 50.69 -2.74
CA CYS A 27 -16.95 51.45 -1.67
C CYS A 27 -15.85 52.00 -0.80
N SER A 28 -15.63 53.27 -0.87
CA SER A 28 -14.88 54.10 0.07
C SER A 28 -15.73 54.36 1.31
N SER A 29 -15.18 54.24 2.48
CA SER A 29 -15.75 54.83 3.69
C SER A 29 -14.63 55.41 4.56
N ALA A 30 -14.82 56.70 4.89
CA ALA A 30 -13.95 57.53 5.67
C ALA A 30 -13.99 57.20 7.20
N PRO A 31 -12.98 57.60 8.00
CA PRO A 31 -12.94 57.32 9.43
C PRO A 31 -13.76 58.33 10.24
N PRO A 32 -14.32 57.94 11.41
CA PRO A 32 -15.02 58.86 12.29
C PRO A 32 -14.05 59.61 13.25
N PRO A 33 -14.49 60.74 13.84
CA PRO A 33 -13.64 61.67 14.56
C PRO A 33 -13.39 61.25 16.02
N SER A 34 -12.25 61.77 16.56
CA SER A 34 -11.75 61.61 17.90
C SER A 34 -12.67 62.25 18.96
N SER A 35 -13.02 61.44 19.99
CA SER A 35 -13.62 61.98 21.23
C SER A 35 -12.64 61.90 22.37
N ARG A 36 -12.47 63.05 23.05
CA ARG A 36 -11.59 63.26 24.22
C ARG A 36 -12.14 62.53 25.46
N ARG A 37 -11.26 61.87 26.20
CA ARG A 37 -11.57 61.30 27.53
C ARG A 37 -11.44 62.33 28.65
N PRO A 38 -12.31 62.30 29.66
CA PRO A 38 -12.10 63.02 30.93
C PRO A 38 -11.19 62.26 31.90
N PRO A 39 -10.57 62.91 32.88
CA PRO A 39 -9.58 62.30 33.79
C PRO A 39 -10.24 61.44 34.87
N CYS A 40 -9.54 60.37 35.27
CA CYS A 40 -9.90 59.44 36.35
C CYS A 40 -9.67 60.04 37.74
N PRO A 41 -10.55 59.76 38.72
CA PRO A 41 -10.22 59.96 40.12
C PRO A 41 -9.42 58.77 40.68
N THR A 42 -8.36 59.10 41.44
CA THR A 42 -7.56 58.19 42.23
C THR A 42 -8.27 57.76 43.50
N SER A 43 -8.59 56.46 43.62
CA SER A 43 -8.94 55.85 44.92
C SER A 43 -8.16 54.54 45.05
N SER A 44 -7.27 54.54 46.05
CA SER A 44 -6.49 53.37 46.47
C SER A 44 -7.35 52.45 47.34
N SER A 45 -7.60 51.25 46.84
CA SER A 45 -8.15 50.13 47.60
C SER A 45 -7.25 48.89 47.43
N PRO A 46 -7.08 48.07 48.49
CA PRO A 46 -6.13 46.96 48.45
C PRO A 46 -6.56 45.90 47.43
N SER A 47 -5.64 45.56 46.55
CA SER A 47 -5.78 44.51 45.51
C SER A 47 -5.94 43.13 46.15
N GLN A 48 -7.14 42.60 46.15
CA GLN A 48 -7.36 41.16 46.23
C GLN A 48 -7.20 40.59 44.82
N ASN A 49 -6.09 39.87 44.58
CA ASN A 49 -5.93 39.12 43.34
C ASN A 49 -7.08 38.08 43.20
N PRO A 50 -7.83 38.06 42.10
CA PRO A 50 -8.80 37.02 41.88
C PRO A 50 -8.10 35.65 41.85
N PRO A 51 -8.76 34.58 42.30
CA PRO A 51 -8.21 33.22 42.19
C PRO A 51 -7.88 32.91 40.71
N PRO A 52 -6.80 32.15 40.47
CA PRO A 52 -6.44 31.77 39.11
C PRO A 52 -7.64 31.05 38.46
N PRO A 53 -7.91 31.27 37.15
CA PRO A 53 -8.98 30.56 36.44
C PRO A 53 -8.71 29.08 36.54
N PRO A 54 -9.77 28.23 36.63
CA PRO A 54 -9.61 26.77 36.61
C PRO A 54 -8.81 26.36 35.40
N SER A 55 -7.78 25.53 35.64
CA SER A 55 -6.96 24.99 34.54
C SER A 55 -7.86 24.29 33.52
N LEU A 56 -7.77 24.71 32.27
CA LEU A 56 -8.45 24.04 31.18
C LEU A 56 -8.05 22.55 31.19
N PRO A 57 -9.00 21.64 30.95
CA PRO A 57 -8.67 20.23 30.82
C PRO A 57 -7.62 20.06 29.71
N PRO A 58 -6.68 19.13 29.85
CA PRO A 58 -5.64 18.91 28.86
C PRO A 58 -6.33 18.64 27.49
N PRO A 59 -5.75 19.13 26.38
CA PRO A 59 -6.30 18.88 25.06
C PRO A 59 -6.44 17.37 24.85
N PRO A 60 -7.51 16.91 24.17
CA PRO A 60 -7.67 15.49 23.88
C PRO A 60 -6.44 15.00 23.08
N PRO A 61 -6.00 13.76 23.32
CA PRO A 61 -4.84 13.21 22.62
C PRO A 61 -5.06 13.29 21.09
N PRO A 62 -3.99 13.52 20.31
CA PRO A 62 -4.11 13.61 18.86
C PRO A 62 -4.74 12.30 18.32
N ARG A 63 -5.73 12.45 17.44
CA ARG A 63 -6.37 11.31 16.78
C ARG A 63 -5.43 10.74 15.73
N SER A 64 -5.40 9.41 15.63
CA SER A 64 -4.72 8.74 14.53
C SER A 64 -5.42 9.05 13.21
N PRO A 65 -4.67 9.38 12.12
CA PRO A 65 -5.26 9.59 10.79
C PRO A 65 -5.82 8.30 10.17
N VAL A 66 -5.51 7.14 10.76
CA VAL A 66 -5.93 5.82 10.28
C VAL A 66 -7.09 5.23 11.10
N GLY A 67 -8.18 5.96 11.27
CA GLY A 67 -9.38 5.38 11.85
C GLY A 67 -9.84 5.93 13.18
N GLY A 68 -10.10 7.24 13.27
CA GLY A 68 -10.94 7.88 14.30
C GLY A 68 -10.59 7.70 15.78
N GLY A 69 -9.70 6.76 16.11
CA GLY A 69 -9.25 6.46 17.48
C GLY A 69 -8.07 7.30 17.93
N ALA A 70 -7.76 7.24 19.23
CA ALA A 70 -6.54 7.84 19.77
C ALA A 70 -5.29 7.18 19.17
N ARG A 71 -4.22 7.97 19.00
CA ARG A 71 -2.92 7.44 18.62
C ARG A 71 -2.47 6.40 19.65
N VAL A 72 -2.01 5.26 19.18
CA VAL A 72 -1.48 4.21 20.05
C VAL A 72 -0.05 4.56 20.44
N THR A 73 0.22 4.53 21.75
CA THR A 73 1.55 4.77 22.32
C THR A 73 1.95 3.63 23.23
N ASN A 74 3.26 3.42 23.42
CA ASN A 74 3.83 2.35 24.24
C ASN A 74 3.37 0.95 23.78
N TRP A 75 3.24 0.76 22.46
CA TRP A 75 2.74 -0.50 21.91
C TRP A 75 3.65 -1.68 22.30
N ASP A 76 4.96 -1.50 22.22
CA ASP A 76 5.91 -2.59 22.54
C ASP A 76 5.73 -3.10 23.97
N ALA A 77 5.56 -2.19 24.93
CA ALA A 77 5.31 -2.56 26.33
C ALA A 77 3.93 -3.24 26.51
N LYS A 78 2.90 -2.73 25.83
CA LYS A 78 1.54 -3.30 25.85
C LYS A 78 1.53 -4.70 25.22
N ARG A 79 2.17 -4.86 24.06
CA ARG A 79 2.33 -6.12 23.35
C ARG A 79 3.09 -7.14 24.22
N ALA A 80 4.22 -6.74 24.81
CA ALA A 80 4.98 -7.59 25.70
C ALA A 80 4.19 -8.04 26.94
N ALA A 81 3.39 -7.13 27.54
CA ALA A 81 2.51 -7.47 28.65
C ALA A 81 1.43 -8.47 28.24
N TRP A 82 0.81 -8.28 27.05
CA TRP A 82 -0.18 -9.19 26.49
C TRP A 82 0.39 -10.58 26.22
N LEU A 83 1.59 -10.67 25.60
CA LEU A 83 2.30 -11.94 25.34
C LEU A 83 2.56 -12.68 26.65
N ARG A 84 3.12 -12.00 27.64
CA ARG A 84 3.38 -12.61 28.98
C ARG A 84 2.11 -13.15 29.64
N SER A 85 0.97 -12.44 29.51
CA SER A 85 -0.31 -12.89 30.07
C SER A 85 -0.81 -14.19 29.46
N ARG A 86 -0.26 -14.61 28.30
CA ARG A 86 -0.57 -15.85 27.59
C ARG A 86 0.56 -16.89 27.63
N GLY A 87 1.56 -16.67 28.48
CA GLY A 87 2.71 -17.56 28.59
C GLY A 87 3.67 -17.49 27.39
N LEU A 88 3.56 -16.44 26.56
CA LEU A 88 4.41 -16.20 25.41
C LEU A 88 5.48 -15.15 25.75
N SER A 89 6.64 -15.22 25.09
CA SER A 89 7.69 -14.24 25.23
C SER A 89 7.94 -13.55 23.89
N PRO A 90 8.15 -12.20 23.87
CA PRO A 90 8.68 -11.54 22.71
C PRO A 90 9.99 -12.22 22.24
N GLY A 91 10.15 -12.45 20.94
CA GLY A 91 11.33 -13.12 20.39
C GLY A 91 11.38 -14.64 20.59
N SER A 92 10.39 -15.28 21.25
CA SER A 92 10.29 -16.74 21.20
C SER A 92 10.08 -17.21 19.76
N ALA A 93 10.60 -18.38 19.38
CA ALA A 93 10.50 -18.90 18.01
C ALA A 93 9.05 -18.95 17.50
N SER A 94 8.08 -19.25 18.37
CA SER A 94 6.66 -19.29 18.04
C SER A 94 6.06 -17.91 17.74
N VAL A 95 6.61 -16.83 18.30
CA VAL A 95 6.20 -15.45 18.05
C VAL A 95 7.01 -14.86 16.90
N ALA A 96 8.33 -15.03 16.91
CA ALA A 96 9.25 -14.44 15.91
C ALA A 96 8.95 -14.90 14.48
N SER A 97 8.52 -16.16 14.29
CA SER A 97 8.19 -16.70 12.97
C SER A 97 6.76 -16.42 12.52
N ARG A 98 5.87 -15.91 13.41
CA ARG A 98 4.44 -15.72 13.08
C ARG A 98 4.22 -14.48 12.24
N VAL A 99 3.56 -14.67 11.10
CA VAL A 99 3.21 -13.63 10.12
C VAL A 99 1.68 -13.56 9.96
N VAL A 100 1.14 -12.36 9.96
CA VAL A 100 -0.23 -12.12 9.53
C VAL A 100 -0.18 -11.46 8.14
N MET A 101 -0.55 -12.22 7.11
CA MET A 101 -0.76 -11.68 5.77
C MET A 101 -2.09 -10.93 5.73
N VAL A 102 -2.05 -9.66 5.34
CA VAL A 102 -3.23 -8.82 5.17
C VAL A 102 -3.41 -8.54 3.68
N SER A 103 -4.59 -8.79 3.17
CA SER A 103 -4.99 -8.43 1.81
C SER A 103 -6.43 -7.95 1.82
N GLY A 104 -6.92 -7.44 0.70
CA GLY A 104 -8.31 -7.02 0.64
C GLY A 104 -8.70 -6.44 -0.71
N SER A 105 -10.00 -6.30 -0.92
CA SER A 105 -10.58 -5.67 -2.10
C SER A 105 -11.69 -4.69 -1.68
N GLN A 106 -12.25 -3.98 -2.65
CA GLN A 106 -13.42 -3.13 -2.43
C GLN A 106 -14.62 -3.96 -1.90
N PRO A 107 -15.52 -3.34 -1.12
CA PRO A 107 -16.73 -4.01 -0.61
C PRO A 107 -17.77 -4.30 -1.69
N GLU A 108 -17.82 -3.50 -2.77
CA GLU A 108 -18.79 -3.63 -3.85
C GLU A 108 -18.37 -4.69 -4.88
N PRO A 109 -19.33 -5.33 -5.58
CA PRO A 109 -19.04 -6.22 -6.70
C PRO A 109 -18.20 -5.54 -7.79
N CYS A 110 -17.39 -6.32 -8.47
CA CYS A 110 -16.55 -5.85 -9.56
C CYS A 110 -17.40 -5.32 -10.73
N ARG A 111 -16.99 -4.18 -11.29
CA ARG A 111 -17.61 -3.62 -12.50
C ARG A 111 -17.20 -4.36 -13.77
N ALA A 112 -15.99 -4.93 -13.78
CA ALA A 112 -15.50 -5.70 -14.91
C ALA A 112 -16.16 -7.10 -14.94
N PRO A 113 -16.70 -7.54 -16.08
CA PRO A 113 -17.24 -8.89 -16.21
C PRO A 113 -16.19 -9.94 -15.82
N GLY A 114 -16.56 -10.85 -14.91
CA GLY A 114 -15.66 -11.87 -14.40
C GLY A 114 -14.60 -11.38 -13.41
N GLY A 115 -14.62 -10.09 -13.00
CA GLY A 115 -13.68 -9.52 -12.05
C GLY A 115 -13.75 -10.18 -10.69
N ASP A 116 -14.97 -10.42 -10.16
CA ASP A 116 -15.16 -11.10 -8.87
C ASP A 116 -14.61 -12.54 -8.91
N HIS A 117 -14.83 -13.26 -10.01
CA HIS A 117 -14.28 -14.60 -10.19
C HIS A 117 -12.74 -14.57 -10.21
N LEU A 118 -12.16 -13.59 -10.87
CA LEU A 118 -10.71 -13.40 -10.89
C LEU A 118 -10.16 -13.05 -9.49
N LEU A 119 -10.83 -12.17 -8.74
CA LEU A 119 -10.46 -11.88 -7.35
C LEU A 119 -10.53 -13.12 -6.45
N LEU A 120 -11.49 -14.01 -6.70
CA LEU A 120 -11.58 -15.29 -5.98
C LEU A 120 -10.36 -16.18 -6.24
N HIS A 121 -9.81 -16.20 -7.45
CA HIS A 121 -8.55 -16.90 -7.74
C HIS A 121 -7.34 -16.26 -7.03
N PHE A 122 -7.27 -14.92 -6.97
CA PHE A 122 -6.25 -14.22 -6.19
C PHE A 122 -6.35 -14.52 -4.70
N LEU A 123 -7.56 -14.59 -4.14
CA LEU A 123 -7.80 -14.98 -2.77
C LEU A 123 -7.39 -16.45 -2.52
N LYS A 124 -7.80 -17.37 -3.42
CA LYS A 124 -7.42 -18.78 -3.34
C LYS A 124 -5.89 -18.95 -3.31
N ASN A 125 -5.17 -18.23 -4.16
CA ASN A 125 -3.71 -18.27 -4.21
C ASN A 125 -3.08 -17.92 -2.84
N LYS A 126 -3.56 -16.86 -2.19
CA LYS A 126 -3.09 -16.46 -0.86
C LYS A 126 -3.44 -17.49 0.22
N LEU A 127 -4.65 -18.06 0.16
CA LEU A 127 -5.08 -19.12 1.08
C LEU A 127 -4.24 -20.39 0.92
N ASP A 128 -3.93 -20.79 -0.30
CA ASP A 128 -3.12 -21.97 -0.58
C ASP A 128 -1.69 -21.77 -0.09
N TYR A 129 -1.12 -20.56 -0.28
CA TYR A 129 0.19 -20.23 0.29
C TYR A 129 0.18 -20.36 1.82
N CYS A 130 -0.82 -19.81 2.50
CA CYS A 130 -0.94 -19.93 3.96
C CYS A 130 -1.09 -21.38 4.43
N ARG A 131 -1.75 -22.24 3.63
CA ARG A 131 -1.82 -23.69 3.94
C ARG A 131 -0.46 -24.40 3.84
N LEU A 132 0.38 -23.96 2.91
CA LEU A 132 1.74 -24.48 2.75
C LEU A 132 2.70 -23.90 3.80
N HIS A 133 2.40 -22.74 4.37
CA HIS A 133 3.20 -22.02 5.34
C HIS A 133 2.43 -21.81 6.66
N PRO A 134 2.41 -22.79 7.59
CA PRO A 134 1.56 -22.74 8.80
C PRO A 134 1.84 -21.58 9.74
N ASN A 135 2.97 -20.89 9.59
CA ASN A 135 3.31 -19.69 10.34
C ASN A 135 2.73 -18.41 9.75
N VAL A 136 2.04 -18.50 8.60
CA VAL A 136 1.39 -17.37 7.92
C VAL A 136 -0.12 -17.54 7.99
N GLU A 137 -0.81 -16.56 8.59
CA GLU A 137 -2.26 -16.49 8.66
C GLU A 137 -2.80 -15.39 7.73
N LEU A 138 -3.88 -15.64 7.00
CA LEU A 138 -4.50 -14.65 6.10
C LEU A 138 -5.66 -13.91 6.76
N LEU A 139 -5.58 -12.59 6.77
CA LEU A 139 -6.71 -11.68 7.00
C LEU A 139 -7.10 -11.02 5.68
N TYR A 140 -8.28 -11.34 5.17
CA TYR A 140 -8.80 -10.72 3.95
C TYR A 140 -9.90 -9.71 4.30
N ASN A 141 -9.64 -8.43 4.02
CA ASN A 141 -10.54 -7.33 4.38
C ASN A 141 -11.29 -6.80 3.16
N THR A 142 -12.61 -6.63 3.29
CA THR A 142 -13.46 -6.00 2.27
C THR A 142 -14.20 -4.77 2.80
N ALA A 143 -13.88 -4.30 4.01
CA ALA A 143 -14.54 -3.16 4.64
C ALA A 143 -13.65 -1.90 4.60
N HIS A 144 -14.25 -0.74 4.44
CA HIS A 144 -13.56 0.55 4.62
C HIS A 144 -13.43 0.85 6.12
N LEU A 145 -12.27 0.49 6.73
CA LEU A 145 -11.99 0.73 8.15
C LEU A 145 -11.83 2.23 8.48
N GLU A 146 -11.44 3.04 7.49
CA GLU A 146 -11.52 4.49 7.50
C GLU A 146 -12.16 4.94 6.18
N PRO A 147 -13.40 5.45 6.18
CA PRO A 147 -14.17 5.71 4.96
C PRO A 147 -13.51 6.69 3.97
N ARG A 148 -12.61 7.55 4.44
CA ARG A 148 -11.86 8.49 3.58
C ARG A 148 -10.57 7.89 3.01
N MET A 149 -10.10 6.77 3.57
CA MET A 149 -8.92 6.05 3.09
C MET A 149 -9.37 4.96 2.12
N VAL A 150 -9.59 5.34 0.88
CA VAL A 150 -10.11 4.46 -0.19
C VAL A 150 -9.02 3.99 -1.14
N ALA A 151 -9.34 3.03 -2.00
CA ALA A 151 -8.42 2.42 -2.97
C ALA A 151 -7.11 1.98 -2.31
N TYR A 152 -5.96 2.32 -2.92
CA TYR A 152 -4.63 1.96 -2.40
C TYR A 152 -4.32 2.50 -0.99
N TRP A 153 -5.02 3.54 -0.52
CA TRP A 153 -4.85 4.04 0.85
C TRP A 153 -5.52 3.17 1.91
N ALA A 154 -6.51 2.33 1.53
CA ALA A 154 -7.24 1.46 2.45
C ALA A 154 -6.36 0.41 3.14
N LYS A 155 -5.17 0.13 2.58
CA LYS A 155 -4.18 -0.80 3.16
C LYS A 155 -3.68 -0.36 4.54
N LEU A 156 -3.48 0.93 4.77
CA LEU A 156 -2.90 1.41 6.02
C LEU A 156 -3.81 1.21 7.24
N PRO A 157 -5.12 1.55 7.19
CA PRO A 157 -6.06 1.16 8.25
C PRO A 157 -6.11 -0.36 8.48
N ALA A 158 -6.06 -1.16 7.42
CA ALA A 158 -6.13 -2.62 7.53
C ALA A 158 -4.87 -3.20 8.20
N VAL A 159 -3.68 -2.78 7.79
CA VAL A 159 -2.41 -3.19 8.39
C VAL A 159 -2.34 -2.77 9.87
N ARG A 160 -2.71 -1.52 10.18
CA ARG A 160 -2.74 -1.04 11.56
C ARG A 160 -3.71 -1.86 12.42
N ALA A 161 -4.90 -2.15 11.91
CA ALA A 161 -5.89 -2.98 12.61
C ALA A 161 -5.35 -4.40 12.87
N ALA A 162 -4.70 -5.01 11.88
CA ALA A 162 -4.07 -6.32 12.02
C ALA A 162 -2.98 -6.33 13.09
N MET A 163 -2.09 -5.32 13.12
CA MET A 163 -1.06 -5.19 14.15
C MET A 163 -1.65 -5.18 15.56
N LEU A 164 -2.74 -4.42 15.75
CA LEU A 164 -3.37 -4.28 17.07
C LEU A 164 -4.19 -5.51 17.47
N ALA A 165 -4.79 -6.20 16.51
CA ALA A 165 -5.61 -7.38 16.73
C ALA A 165 -4.77 -8.66 16.97
N HIS A 166 -3.54 -8.69 16.45
CA HIS A 166 -2.63 -9.84 16.52
C HIS A 166 -1.31 -9.49 17.23
N PRO A 167 -1.32 -9.24 18.54
CA PRO A 167 -0.11 -8.96 19.29
C PRO A 167 0.88 -10.13 19.31
N ASP A 168 0.43 -11.34 18.99
CA ASP A 168 1.22 -12.57 18.86
C ASP A 168 1.97 -12.69 17.54
N ALA A 169 1.64 -11.90 16.52
CA ALA A 169 2.39 -11.86 15.28
C ALA A 169 3.59 -10.91 15.38
N GLU A 170 4.77 -11.37 14.96
CA GLU A 170 5.96 -10.52 14.85
C GLU A 170 5.90 -9.63 13.60
N TRP A 171 5.36 -10.17 12.51
CA TRP A 171 5.28 -9.48 11.25
C TRP A 171 3.86 -9.38 10.72
N VAL A 172 3.52 -8.23 10.14
CA VAL A 172 2.32 -8.03 9.34
C VAL A 172 2.73 -7.79 7.90
N TRP A 173 2.22 -8.62 7.00
CA TRP A 173 2.58 -8.64 5.60
C TRP A 173 1.41 -8.18 4.74
N TRP A 174 1.52 -6.99 4.17
CA TRP A 174 0.55 -6.52 3.19
C TRP A 174 0.83 -7.11 1.81
N VAL A 175 -0.22 -7.60 1.13
CA VAL A 175 -0.18 -8.09 -0.24
C VAL A 175 -1.40 -7.56 -0.98
N ASP A 176 -1.22 -6.71 -1.99
CA ASP A 176 -2.32 -6.17 -2.79
C ASP A 176 -3.18 -7.30 -3.40
N ALA A 177 -4.47 -7.02 -3.60
CA ALA A 177 -5.44 -8.02 -4.09
C ALA A 177 -5.03 -8.63 -5.44
N ASP A 178 -4.40 -7.84 -6.31
CA ASP A 178 -3.94 -8.20 -7.66
C ASP A 178 -2.49 -8.70 -7.72
N ALA A 179 -1.90 -9.05 -6.58
CA ALA A 179 -0.62 -9.74 -6.50
C ALA A 179 -0.81 -11.26 -6.35
N VAL A 180 -0.05 -12.04 -7.11
CA VAL A 180 -0.02 -13.51 -7.10
C VAL A 180 1.29 -13.97 -6.48
N LEU A 181 1.20 -14.84 -5.48
CA LEU A 181 2.35 -15.58 -4.96
C LEU A 181 2.67 -16.68 -5.99
N THR A 182 3.73 -16.49 -6.76
CA THR A 182 4.08 -17.37 -7.90
C THR A 182 5.13 -18.42 -7.55
N ASP A 183 5.83 -18.28 -6.42
CA ASP A 183 6.62 -19.36 -5.81
C ASP A 183 5.94 -19.81 -4.53
N MET A 184 5.17 -20.88 -4.61
CA MET A 184 4.35 -21.37 -3.50
C MET A 184 5.17 -22.03 -2.39
N ASP A 185 6.40 -22.44 -2.68
CA ASP A 185 7.30 -23.09 -1.71
C ASP A 185 8.24 -22.08 -1.03
N PHE A 186 8.26 -20.82 -1.48
CA PHE A 186 9.19 -19.82 -0.97
C PHE A 186 8.81 -19.39 0.45
N ALA A 187 9.72 -19.58 1.41
CA ALA A 187 9.59 -19.06 2.77
C ALA A 187 10.28 -17.70 2.90
N LEU A 188 9.59 -16.74 3.53
CA LEU A 188 10.15 -15.42 3.81
C LEU A 188 11.38 -15.53 4.73
N PRO A 189 12.52 -14.88 4.41
CA PRO A 189 13.75 -14.95 5.19
C PRO A 189 13.69 -14.01 6.42
N LEU A 190 12.72 -14.23 7.32
CA LEU A 190 12.44 -13.35 8.46
C LEU A 190 13.64 -13.18 9.39
N ASP A 191 14.37 -14.25 9.64
CA ASP A 191 15.56 -14.25 10.50
C ASP A 191 16.63 -13.24 10.04
N ARG A 192 16.75 -13.03 8.71
CA ARG A 192 17.63 -12.02 8.13
C ARG A 192 17.21 -10.62 8.54
N TYR A 193 15.93 -10.30 8.42
CA TYR A 193 15.42 -8.98 8.75
C TYR A 193 15.43 -8.71 10.25
N ASP A 194 15.27 -9.77 11.06
CA ASP A 194 15.38 -9.70 12.51
C ASP A 194 16.82 -9.43 12.96
N ALA A 195 17.79 -10.14 12.39
CA ALA A 195 19.20 -9.98 12.72
C ALA A 195 19.74 -8.58 12.38
N GLU A 196 19.23 -7.96 11.32
CA GLU A 196 19.61 -6.64 10.86
C GLU A 196 18.77 -5.50 11.51
N GLY A 197 17.77 -5.84 12.33
CA GLY A 197 16.95 -4.89 13.09
C GLY A 197 15.97 -4.07 12.25
N HIS A 198 15.56 -4.56 11.09
CA HIS A 198 14.63 -3.88 10.22
C HIS A 198 13.18 -3.96 10.71
N ASN A 199 12.43 -2.89 10.51
CA ASN A 199 11.01 -2.79 10.87
C ASN A 199 10.08 -2.65 9.67
N LEU A 200 10.61 -2.26 8.50
CA LEU A 200 9.92 -2.25 7.21
C LEU A 200 10.76 -2.99 6.18
N VAL A 201 10.15 -3.91 5.44
CA VAL A 201 10.73 -4.53 4.26
C VAL A 201 9.83 -4.25 3.07
N VAL A 202 10.37 -3.66 2.03
CA VAL A 202 9.63 -3.31 0.81
C VAL A 202 10.53 -3.49 -0.41
N TYR A 203 9.94 -3.91 -1.54
CA TYR A 203 10.70 -4.03 -2.79
C TYR A 203 11.08 -2.65 -3.32
N GLY A 204 12.37 -2.42 -3.57
CA GLY A 204 12.85 -1.13 -4.05
C GLY A 204 14.38 -1.08 -4.18
N TRP A 205 14.88 0.01 -4.71
CA TRP A 205 16.30 0.24 -4.95
C TRP A 205 16.79 1.47 -4.19
N GLU A 206 17.81 1.31 -3.36
CA GLU A 206 18.39 2.38 -2.54
C GLU A 206 18.72 3.64 -3.36
N LYS A 207 19.39 3.45 -4.47
CA LYS A 207 19.77 4.57 -5.36
C LYS A 207 18.54 5.31 -5.89
N GLU A 208 17.49 4.59 -6.26
CA GLU A 208 16.27 5.21 -6.78
C GLU A 208 15.47 5.93 -5.68
N VAL A 209 15.44 5.39 -4.46
CA VAL A 209 14.72 5.97 -3.32
C VAL A 209 15.50 7.16 -2.74
N TYR A 210 16.77 6.97 -2.35
CA TYR A 210 17.48 7.93 -1.53
C TYR A 210 18.27 8.97 -2.34
N GLU A 211 18.86 8.58 -3.51
CA GLU A 211 19.63 9.50 -4.32
C GLU A 211 18.78 10.19 -5.39
N ARG A 212 18.05 9.40 -6.20
CA ARG A 212 17.24 9.93 -7.31
C ARG A 212 15.89 10.42 -6.88
N ARG A 213 15.40 9.98 -5.72
CA ARG A 213 14.06 10.28 -5.19
C ARG A 213 12.98 9.97 -6.23
N SER A 214 13.13 8.85 -6.94
CA SER A 214 12.20 8.42 -7.98
C SER A 214 10.89 7.95 -7.36
N TRP A 215 9.76 8.47 -7.82
CA TRP A 215 8.43 8.06 -7.31
C TRP A 215 8.12 6.58 -7.55
N VAL A 216 8.86 5.92 -8.43
CA VAL A 216 8.82 4.46 -8.68
C VAL A 216 10.04 3.73 -8.11
N GLY A 217 10.79 4.35 -7.22
CA GLY A 217 11.99 3.78 -6.62
C GLY A 217 11.73 2.57 -5.72
N LEU A 218 10.49 2.40 -5.25
CA LEU A 218 9.98 1.22 -4.55
C LEU A 218 8.57 0.90 -5.03
N ASN A 219 8.02 -0.25 -4.58
CA ASN A 219 6.62 -0.60 -4.82
C ASN A 219 5.90 -0.89 -3.50
N ALA A 220 4.84 -0.14 -3.19
CA ALA A 220 4.08 -0.22 -1.95
C ALA A 220 2.92 -1.23 -1.99
N GLY A 221 2.81 -2.06 -3.04
CA GLY A 221 1.77 -3.09 -3.15
C GLY A 221 2.06 -4.36 -2.36
N VAL A 222 3.34 -4.58 -1.98
CA VAL A 222 3.76 -5.70 -1.14
C VAL A 222 4.82 -5.20 -0.16
N PHE A 223 4.56 -5.35 1.14
CA PHE A 223 5.52 -4.97 2.17
C PHE A 223 5.30 -5.73 3.49
N LEU A 224 6.35 -5.91 4.26
CA LEU A 224 6.32 -6.41 5.64
C LEU A 224 6.56 -5.26 6.61
N VAL A 225 5.80 -5.20 7.69
CA VAL A 225 6.09 -4.35 8.84
C VAL A 225 6.20 -5.19 10.11
N ARG A 226 7.20 -4.91 10.93
CA ARG A 226 7.32 -5.51 12.25
C ARG A 226 6.20 -4.99 13.15
N ASN A 227 5.64 -5.83 13.99
CA ASN A 227 4.59 -5.43 14.91
C ASN A 227 5.17 -4.71 16.15
N CYS A 228 5.60 -3.46 15.96
CA CYS A 228 6.24 -2.62 16.96
C CYS A 228 5.72 -1.17 16.92
N GLN A 229 6.09 -0.35 17.94
CA GLN A 229 5.69 1.05 18.02
C GLN A 229 6.17 1.87 16.81
N TRP A 230 7.42 1.64 16.37
CA TRP A 230 7.99 2.34 15.22
C TRP A 230 7.11 2.17 13.96
N SER A 231 6.63 0.96 13.71
CA SER A 231 5.78 0.67 12.55
C SER A 231 4.40 1.33 12.65
N LEU A 232 3.81 1.39 13.85
CA LEU A 232 2.57 2.15 14.06
C LEU A 232 2.77 3.64 13.82
N ASP A 233 3.91 4.19 14.26
CA ASP A 233 4.25 5.60 14.02
C ASP A 233 4.50 5.89 12.53
N LEU A 234 5.17 4.97 11.81
CA LEU A 234 5.33 5.05 10.35
C LEU A 234 3.98 5.04 9.64
N ILE A 235 3.09 4.09 9.99
CA ILE A 235 1.74 4.00 9.38
C ILE A 235 0.94 5.28 9.64
N ASP A 236 1.00 5.85 10.84
CA ASP A 236 0.35 7.11 11.16
C ASP A 236 0.93 8.29 10.36
N ALA A 237 2.26 8.37 10.22
CA ALA A 237 2.93 9.39 9.40
C ALA A 237 2.60 9.24 7.91
N TRP A 238 2.58 8.01 7.41
CA TRP A 238 2.24 7.69 6.03
C TRP A 238 0.78 8.05 5.72
N ALA A 239 -0.15 7.64 6.57
CA ALA A 239 -1.57 7.95 6.44
C ALA A 239 -1.89 9.44 6.56
N ALA A 240 -1.07 10.22 7.29
CA ALA A 240 -1.21 11.68 7.36
C ALA A 240 -0.98 12.39 6.02
N MET A 241 -0.39 11.70 5.03
CA MET A 241 -0.25 12.17 3.65
C MET A 241 -1.42 11.74 2.74
N GLY A 242 -2.36 10.92 3.25
CA GLY A 242 -3.50 10.36 2.53
C GLY A 242 -4.76 11.21 2.59
N PRO A 243 -5.84 10.76 1.92
CA PRO A 243 -7.07 11.54 1.70
C PRO A 243 -7.88 11.81 2.99
N ALA A 244 -7.62 11.11 4.08
CA ALA A 244 -8.21 11.44 5.38
C ALA A 244 -7.62 12.73 6.00
N SER A 245 -6.47 13.17 5.52
CA SER A 245 -5.78 14.37 5.99
C SER A 245 -6.34 15.65 5.34
N PRO A 246 -6.57 16.73 6.09
CA PRO A 246 -6.89 18.04 5.51
C PRO A 246 -5.74 18.62 4.66
N ALA A 247 -4.53 18.08 4.81
CA ALA A 247 -3.36 18.49 4.05
C ALA A 247 -3.14 17.68 2.75
N TYR A 248 -4.05 16.77 2.40
CA TYR A 248 -3.89 15.85 1.25
C TYR A 248 -3.48 16.56 -0.05
N ALA A 249 -4.24 17.60 -0.46
CA ALA A 249 -3.93 18.35 -1.67
C ALA A 249 -2.55 19.07 -1.60
N ARG A 250 -2.11 19.49 -0.40
CA ARG A 250 -0.77 20.05 -0.21
C ARG A 250 0.29 18.97 -0.39
N TRP A 251 0.07 17.79 0.19
CA TRP A 251 0.97 16.64 0.02
C TRP A 251 1.10 16.24 -1.45
N GLY A 252 0.00 16.20 -2.21
CA GLY A 252 0.07 15.96 -3.66
C GLY A 252 1.00 16.93 -4.40
N ARG A 253 0.92 18.22 -4.10
CA ARG A 253 1.85 19.22 -4.67
C ARG A 253 3.30 19.02 -4.20
N THR A 254 3.49 18.66 -2.94
CA THR A 254 4.82 18.41 -2.37
C THR A 254 5.48 17.22 -3.07
N VAL A 255 4.84 16.05 -3.12
CA VAL A 255 5.42 14.85 -3.77
C VAL A 255 5.64 15.08 -5.27
N LYS A 256 4.77 15.84 -5.94
CA LYS A 256 4.98 16.21 -7.35
C LYS A 256 6.24 17.06 -7.57
N LYS A 257 6.55 17.96 -6.63
CA LYS A 257 7.71 18.83 -6.69
C LYS A 257 9.00 18.10 -6.32
N GLU A 258 8.95 17.29 -5.27
CA GLU A 258 10.14 16.71 -4.63
C GLU A 258 10.56 15.34 -5.22
N LEU A 259 9.65 14.62 -5.87
CA LEU A 259 9.96 13.30 -6.41
C LEU A 259 10.19 13.32 -7.92
N ALA A 260 11.29 12.74 -8.35
CA ALA A 260 11.65 12.64 -9.77
C ALA A 260 10.62 11.79 -10.54
N GLY A 261 10.21 12.31 -11.71
CA GLY A 261 9.33 11.61 -12.64
C GLY A 261 7.86 11.53 -12.24
N LYS A 262 7.45 12.04 -11.08
CA LYS A 262 6.05 12.00 -10.63
C LYS A 262 5.14 12.72 -11.63
N PRO A 263 4.13 12.04 -12.23
CA PRO A 263 3.36 12.62 -13.35
C PRO A 263 2.34 13.67 -12.93
N ASN A 264 1.72 13.53 -11.76
CA ASN A 264 0.61 14.37 -11.28
C ASN A 264 0.83 14.86 -9.85
N ALA A 265 0.02 15.82 -9.41
CA ALA A 265 0.05 16.38 -8.05
C ALA A 265 -0.91 15.60 -7.11
N GLU A 266 -0.85 14.30 -7.17
CA GLU A 266 -1.57 13.39 -6.28
C GLU A 266 -0.59 12.74 -5.29
N SER A 267 -0.97 12.71 -4.01
CA SER A 267 -0.28 11.95 -2.99
C SER A 267 -0.85 10.52 -2.99
N ASP A 268 -0.30 9.64 -3.83
CA ASP A 268 -0.57 8.21 -3.72
C ASP A 268 0.28 7.58 -2.61
N ASP A 269 -0.09 6.38 -2.19
CA ASP A 269 0.56 5.67 -1.09
C ASP A 269 2.05 5.41 -1.35
N GLN A 270 2.41 5.01 -2.56
CA GLN A 270 3.78 4.73 -2.95
C GLN A 270 4.64 6.00 -2.95
N SER A 271 4.18 7.07 -3.58
CA SER A 271 4.89 8.36 -3.59
C SER A 271 5.06 8.93 -2.18
N ALA A 272 4.04 8.77 -1.33
CA ALA A 272 4.12 9.19 0.07
C ALA A 272 5.19 8.41 0.85
N LEU A 273 5.29 7.08 0.63
CA LEU A 273 6.32 6.27 1.28
C LEU A 273 7.73 6.65 0.78
N VAL A 274 7.94 6.78 -0.54
CA VAL A 274 9.23 7.26 -1.09
C VAL A 274 9.63 8.59 -0.47
N TYR A 275 8.68 9.54 -0.36
CA TYR A 275 8.93 10.84 0.24
C TYR A 275 9.36 10.72 1.71
N LEU A 276 8.62 9.94 2.51
CA LEU A 276 8.94 9.75 3.94
C LEU A 276 10.33 9.14 4.13
N LEU A 277 10.68 8.11 3.38
CA LEU A 277 11.98 7.45 3.48
C LEU A 277 13.12 8.36 3.04
N SER A 278 12.96 9.07 1.91
CA SER A 278 14.01 9.91 1.35
C SER A 278 14.18 11.25 2.07
N GLU A 279 13.11 11.79 2.67
CA GLU A 279 13.16 13.07 3.41
C GLU A 279 13.57 12.90 4.85
N HIS A 280 13.26 11.74 5.45
CA HIS A 280 13.56 11.44 6.85
C HIS A 280 14.32 10.11 6.99
N PRO A 281 15.51 9.98 6.35
CA PRO A 281 16.27 8.73 6.34
C PRO A 281 16.66 8.26 7.75
N ASP A 282 17.00 9.20 8.65
CA ASP A 282 17.38 8.87 10.03
C ASP A 282 16.19 8.34 10.85
N THR A 283 14.96 8.76 10.52
CA THR A 283 13.77 8.34 11.25
C THR A 283 13.17 7.05 10.67
N TRP A 284 13.09 6.97 9.34
CA TRP A 284 12.39 5.89 8.65
C TRP A 284 13.31 5.00 7.82
N GLY A 285 14.33 5.58 7.17
CA GLY A 285 15.23 4.86 6.27
C GLY A 285 16.07 3.81 6.99
N ASN A 286 16.67 4.15 8.13
CA ASN A 286 17.59 3.28 8.87
C ASN A 286 16.98 1.95 9.35
N ALA A 287 15.65 1.91 9.55
CA ALA A 287 14.92 0.70 9.94
C ALA A 287 14.13 0.08 8.75
N THR A 288 14.42 0.54 7.53
CA THR A 288 13.79 0.04 6.30
C THR A 288 14.80 -0.77 5.48
N PHE A 289 14.39 -1.95 5.04
CA PHE A 289 15.15 -2.78 4.11
C PHE A 289 14.49 -2.74 2.72
N LEU A 290 15.25 -2.32 1.70
CA LEU A 290 14.83 -2.34 0.31
C LEU A 290 15.24 -3.67 -0.32
N GLU A 291 14.28 -4.61 -0.41
CA GLU A 291 14.53 -5.99 -0.81
C GLU A 291 14.65 -6.13 -2.33
N THR A 292 15.81 -6.61 -2.80
CA THR A 292 16.08 -6.85 -4.23
C THR A 292 16.64 -8.24 -4.53
N ALA A 293 16.94 -9.03 -3.50
CA ALA A 293 17.59 -10.35 -3.66
C ALA A 293 16.66 -11.41 -4.26
N TYR A 294 15.36 -11.21 -4.15
CA TYR A 294 14.32 -12.03 -4.77
C TYR A 294 13.15 -11.13 -5.18
N TYR A 295 12.26 -11.63 -6.04
CA TYR A 295 11.08 -10.85 -6.48
C TYR A 295 10.04 -10.78 -5.35
N PHE A 296 10.35 -10.02 -4.28
CA PHE A 296 9.39 -9.72 -3.21
C PHE A 296 8.16 -8.98 -3.76
N GLN A 297 8.38 -8.21 -4.83
CA GLN A 297 7.36 -7.69 -5.74
C GLN A 297 7.93 -7.75 -7.16
N GLY A 298 7.36 -8.59 -8.04
CA GLY A 298 7.75 -8.70 -9.44
C GLY A 298 6.75 -7.98 -10.35
N TYR A 299 7.24 -7.09 -11.19
CA TYR A 299 6.41 -6.41 -12.17
C TYR A 299 5.92 -7.39 -13.23
N TRP A 300 4.61 -7.57 -13.34
CA TRP A 300 3.97 -8.63 -14.13
C TRP A 300 4.42 -8.66 -15.61
N ALA A 301 4.58 -7.48 -16.24
CA ALA A 301 4.96 -7.39 -17.65
C ALA A 301 6.37 -7.94 -17.93
N GLU A 302 7.24 -7.99 -16.92
CA GLU A 302 8.58 -8.57 -17.03
C GLU A 302 8.62 -10.03 -16.57
N VAL A 303 7.71 -10.43 -15.69
CA VAL A 303 7.74 -11.72 -14.99
C VAL A 303 6.95 -12.78 -15.73
N VAL A 304 5.73 -12.48 -16.23
CA VAL A 304 4.80 -13.49 -16.75
C VAL A 304 5.39 -14.31 -17.89
N ASP A 305 6.08 -13.70 -18.83
CA ASP A 305 6.68 -14.42 -19.97
C ASP A 305 7.85 -15.31 -19.57
N ARG A 306 8.42 -15.10 -18.40
CA ARG A 306 9.50 -15.95 -17.86
C ARG A 306 8.98 -17.16 -17.10
N LEU A 307 7.72 -17.13 -16.60
CA LEU A 307 7.12 -18.22 -15.82
C LEU A 307 7.14 -19.55 -16.58
N ASP A 308 6.80 -19.56 -17.86
CA ASP A 308 6.82 -20.79 -18.71
C ASP A 308 8.24 -21.35 -18.86
N GLY A 309 9.25 -20.45 -18.93
CA GLY A 309 10.66 -20.86 -19.00
C GLY A 309 11.15 -21.47 -17.69
N VAL A 310 10.66 -20.95 -16.56
CA VAL A 310 10.96 -21.50 -15.22
C VAL A 310 10.27 -22.85 -15.04
N ALA A 311 8.98 -22.96 -15.38
CA ALA A 311 8.22 -24.21 -15.28
C ALA A 311 8.86 -25.36 -16.11
N ARG A 312 9.47 -25.04 -17.26
CA ARG A 312 10.19 -26.04 -18.08
C ARG A 312 11.53 -26.49 -17.45
N ARG A 313 12.13 -25.66 -16.60
CA ARG A 313 13.42 -25.96 -15.93
C ARG A 313 13.28 -26.67 -14.61
N ASP A 314 12.11 -26.59 -13.97
CA ASP A 314 11.82 -27.30 -12.71
C ASP A 314 11.98 -28.83 -12.79
N GLY A 315 12.13 -29.39 -14.01
CA GLY A 315 12.48 -30.78 -14.23
C GLY A 315 13.98 -31.14 -14.11
N GLY A 316 14.85 -30.19 -13.77
CA GLY A 316 16.30 -30.45 -13.67
C GLY A 316 17.02 -29.38 -12.85
N GLY A 317 17.06 -29.58 -11.55
CA GLY A 317 17.69 -28.73 -10.54
C GLY A 317 19.02 -28.08 -10.92
N GLN A 318 18.99 -26.94 -11.58
CA GLN A 318 20.17 -26.06 -11.64
C GLN A 318 20.08 -25.04 -10.49
N ALA A 319 20.98 -25.22 -9.54
CA ALA A 319 21.22 -24.29 -8.45
C ALA A 319 21.32 -22.84 -8.96
N GLY A 320 20.51 -21.94 -8.44
CA GLY A 320 20.68 -20.49 -8.57
C GLY A 320 19.53 -19.69 -9.19
N TRP A 321 18.54 -20.29 -9.81
CA TRP A 321 17.38 -19.57 -10.34
C TRP A 321 16.14 -19.83 -9.48
N ARG A 322 15.79 -18.87 -8.65
CA ARG A 322 14.52 -18.90 -7.93
C ARG A 322 13.41 -18.42 -8.84
N ARG A 323 12.23 -19.02 -8.72
CA ARG A 323 11.00 -18.53 -9.31
C ARG A 323 10.77 -17.11 -8.82
N PRO A 324 10.17 -16.20 -9.61
CA PRO A 324 9.66 -14.95 -9.06
C PRO A 324 8.69 -15.24 -7.92
N PHE A 325 8.97 -14.69 -6.73
CA PHE A 325 8.15 -14.99 -5.55
C PHE A 325 6.76 -14.39 -5.70
N VAL A 326 6.67 -13.11 -6.02
CA VAL A 326 5.39 -12.41 -6.25
C VAL A 326 5.34 -11.86 -7.66
N THR A 327 4.23 -12.05 -8.35
CA THR A 327 3.88 -11.37 -9.61
C THR A 327 2.75 -10.39 -9.35
N HIS A 328 3.02 -9.10 -9.42
CA HIS A 328 2.08 -8.04 -9.09
C HIS A 328 1.56 -7.33 -10.34
N PHE A 329 0.24 -7.29 -10.50
CA PHE A 329 -0.46 -6.78 -11.68
C PHE A 329 -0.76 -5.27 -11.56
N THR A 330 0.23 -4.50 -11.12
CA THR A 330 0.14 -3.06 -10.97
C THR A 330 -0.44 -2.39 -12.21
N GLY A 331 -1.52 -1.63 -12.03
CA GLY A 331 -2.18 -0.89 -13.10
C GLY A 331 -3.11 -1.71 -14.00
N CYS A 332 -3.33 -3.00 -13.74
CA CYS A 332 -4.25 -3.83 -14.49
C CYS A 332 -5.72 -3.73 -14.03
N ASN A 333 -5.97 -3.43 -12.75
CA ASN A 333 -7.30 -3.24 -12.14
C ASN A 333 -8.30 -4.35 -12.51
N PRO A 334 -8.16 -5.58 -11.98
CA PRO A 334 -8.97 -6.74 -12.38
C PRO A 334 -10.48 -6.55 -12.15
N CYS A 335 -10.82 -5.74 -11.17
CA CYS A 335 -12.22 -5.49 -10.78
C CYS A 335 -12.92 -4.39 -11.60
N GLY A 336 -12.19 -3.71 -12.48
CA GLY A 336 -12.67 -2.54 -13.22
C GLY A 336 -12.27 -1.22 -12.57
N GLY A 337 -12.30 -0.15 -13.36
CA GLY A 337 -11.78 1.16 -13.01
C GLY A 337 -10.78 1.64 -14.06
N GLU A 338 -10.07 2.70 -13.74
CA GLU A 338 -9.03 3.22 -14.63
C GLU A 338 -7.85 2.26 -14.62
N ARG A 339 -7.54 1.74 -15.81
CA ARG A 339 -6.36 0.91 -16.05
C ARG A 339 -5.25 1.81 -16.60
N ASN A 340 -4.00 1.46 -16.32
CA ASN A 340 -2.87 2.10 -16.97
C ASN A 340 -3.03 1.99 -18.51
N PRO A 341 -3.07 3.11 -19.24
CA PRO A 341 -3.31 3.11 -20.68
C PRO A 341 -2.24 2.37 -21.50
N ALA A 342 -1.06 2.12 -20.93
CA ALA A 342 -0.01 1.31 -21.56
C ALA A 342 -0.39 -0.18 -21.69
N TYR A 343 -1.41 -0.67 -20.96
CA TYR A 343 -1.80 -2.08 -20.96
C TYR A 343 -3.16 -2.29 -21.62
N SER A 344 -3.26 -3.31 -22.47
CA SER A 344 -4.57 -3.77 -22.95
C SER A 344 -5.30 -4.59 -21.88
N ALA A 345 -6.65 -4.58 -21.92
CA ALA A 345 -7.43 -5.45 -21.04
C ALA A 345 -7.18 -6.93 -21.31
N ALA A 346 -6.85 -7.27 -22.55
CA ALA A 346 -6.55 -8.64 -22.96
C ALA A 346 -5.21 -9.10 -22.37
N SER A 347 -4.13 -8.29 -22.50
CA SER A 347 -2.83 -8.64 -21.95
C SER A 347 -2.84 -8.76 -20.42
N CYS A 348 -3.55 -7.86 -19.72
CA CYS A 348 -3.75 -7.97 -18.29
C CYS A 348 -4.44 -9.28 -17.88
N ARG A 349 -5.57 -9.61 -18.52
CA ARG A 349 -6.31 -10.85 -18.21
C ARG A 349 -5.51 -12.11 -18.55
N ASP A 350 -4.83 -12.12 -19.68
CA ASP A 350 -3.97 -13.25 -20.06
C ASP A 350 -2.83 -13.44 -19.05
N GLY A 351 -2.13 -12.37 -18.72
CA GLY A 351 -1.06 -12.39 -17.73
C GLY A 351 -1.53 -12.91 -16.37
N MET A 352 -2.66 -12.40 -15.86
CA MET A 352 -3.25 -12.85 -14.60
C MET A 352 -3.58 -14.34 -14.61
N ARG A 353 -4.24 -14.82 -15.67
CA ARG A 353 -4.59 -16.25 -15.80
C ARG A 353 -3.35 -17.13 -15.86
N ARG A 354 -2.31 -16.72 -16.57
CA ARG A 354 -1.05 -17.47 -16.67
C ARG A 354 -0.33 -17.53 -15.32
N ALA A 355 -0.20 -16.40 -14.62
CA ALA A 355 0.45 -16.37 -13.31
C ALA A 355 -0.33 -17.17 -12.24
N LEU A 356 -1.65 -17.03 -12.21
CA LEU A 356 -2.51 -17.80 -11.31
C LEU A 356 -2.45 -19.31 -11.61
N ALA A 357 -2.50 -19.71 -12.90
CA ALA A 357 -2.35 -21.12 -13.28
C ALA A 357 -0.98 -21.68 -12.92
N PHE A 358 0.08 -20.87 -13.09
CA PHE A 358 1.44 -21.28 -12.72
C PHE A 358 1.56 -21.57 -11.21
N ALA A 359 0.98 -20.72 -10.38
CA ALA A 359 0.94 -20.91 -8.93
C ALA A 359 0.06 -22.10 -8.53
N ASP A 360 -1.15 -22.19 -9.10
CA ASP A 360 -2.13 -23.23 -8.80
C ASP A 360 -1.65 -24.62 -9.22
N ASP A 361 -0.93 -24.75 -10.33
CA ASP A 361 -0.31 -26.00 -10.77
C ASP A 361 0.69 -26.57 -9.74
N GLN A 362 1.35 -25.72 -8.93
CA GLN A 362 2.23 -26.20 -7.86
C GLN A 362 1.41 -26.89 -6.75
N VAL A 363 0.22 -26.36 -6.45
CA VAL A 363 -0.71 -26.96 -5.50
C VAL A 363 -1.37 -28.22 -6.08
N LEU A 364 -1.81 -28.18 -7.33
CA LEU A 364 -2.43 -29.31 -8.01
C LEU A 364 -1.49 -30.51 -8.14
N ARG A 365 -0.19 -30.29 -8.29
CA ARG A 365 0.83 -31.36 -8.32
C ARG A 365 0.78 -32.24 -7.07
N ALA A 366 0.51 -31.65 -5.90
CA ALA A 366 0.36 -32.41 -4.65
C ALA A 366 -0.83 -33.41 -4.71
N TYR A 367 -1.78 -33.20 -5.65
CA TYR A 367 -2.90 -34.10 -5.92
C TYR A 367 -2.67 -34.98 -7.17
N GLY A 368 -1.51 -34.87 -7.84
CA GLY A 368 -1.20 -35.59 -9.06
C GLY A 368 -1.83 -35.01 -10.34
N PHE A 369 -2.15 -33.73 -10.35
CA PHE A 369 -2.78 -33.04 -11.47
C PHE A 369 -2.07 -31.74 -11.87
N ARG A 370 -2.43 -31.24 -13.05
CA ARG A 370 -2.12 -29.88 -13.51
C ARG A 370 -3.23 -29.36 -14.42
N HIS A 371 -3.33 -28.06 -14.62
CA HIS A 371 -4.25 -27.48 -15.60
C HIS A 371 -3.93 -27.93 -17.03
N ALA A 372 -4.97 -28.20 -17.83
CA ALA A 372 -4.82 -28.52 -19.26
C ALA A 372 -4.43 -27.28 -20.07
N ALA A 373 -4.87 -26.10 -19.65
CA ALA A 373 -4.53 -24.76 -20.14
C ALA A 373 -4.66 -23.77 -18.98
N PRO A 374 -4.11 -22.54 -19.06
CA PRO A 374 -4.14 -21.59 -17.96
C PRO A 374 -5.55 -21.37 -17.39
N LEU A 375 -5.72 -21.70 -16.12
CA LEU A 375 -6.99 -21.67 -15.37
C LEU A 375 -8.16 -22.39 -16.04
N SER A 376 -7.86 -23.47 -16.76
CA SER A 376 -8.89 -24.38 -17.27
C SER A 376 -9.55 -25.10 -16.10
N ASP A 377 -10.86 -25.32 -16.17
CA ASP A 377 -11.61 -26.23 -15.30
C ASP A 377 -11.25 -27.71 -15.55
N THR A 378 -10.63 -27.99 -16.70
CA THR A 378 -10.12 -29.30 -17.07
C THR A 378 -8.69 -29.46 -16.57
N VAL A 379 -8.45 -30.52 -15.78
CA VAL A 379 -7.12 -30.90 -15.29
C VAL A 379 -6.64 -32.17 -16.02
N ARG A 380 -5.32 -32.32 -16.13
CA ARG A 380 -4.66 -33.53 -16.65
C ARG A 380 -3.93 -34.23 -15.52
N PRO A 381 -4.02 -35.57 -15.43
CA PRO A 381 -3.22 -36.32 -14.48
C PRO A 381 -1.74 -36.21 -14.83
N LEU A 382 -0.90 -36.17 -13.80
CA LEU A 382 0.54 -36.33 -13.96
C LEU A 382 0.87 -37.82 -14.10
N PRO A 383 1.94 -38.20 -14.84
CA PRO A 383 2.40 -39.57 -14.85
C PRO A 383 2.74 -40.05 -13.43
N PHE A 384 2.40 -41.28 -13.12
CA PHE A 384 2.69 -41.88 -11.82
C PHE A 384 4.20 -41.84 -11.52
N GLY A 385 4.58 -41.37 -10.33
CA GLY A 385 5.98 -41.24 -9.92
C GLY A 385 6.67 -39.92 -10.30
N HIS A 386 5.95 -38.92 -10.82
CA HIS A 386 6.43 -37.54 -10.86
C HIS A 386 6.12 -36.86 -9.52
N PRO A 387 7.17 -36.34 -8.84
CA PRO A 387 6.98 -35.52 -7.64
C PRO A 387 6.33 -34.19 -7.98
#